data_826137419d6c05faf3481e79fd37d452
#
_entry.id   826137419d6c05faf3481e79fd37d452
#
_cell.length_a   1.000
_cell.length_b   1.000
_cell.length_c   1.000
_cell.angle_alpha   90.00
_cell.angle_beta   90.00
_cell.angle_gamma   90.00
#
_symmetry.space_group_name_H-M   'P 1'
#
loop_
_entity.id
_entity.type
_entity.pdbx_description
1 polymer ?
#
loop_
_entity_poly.entity_id
_entity_poly.type
_entity_poly.pdbx_seq_one_letter_code
_entity_poly.pdbx_strand_id
1 'polypeptide(L)'
;MKVNDIHSGLNETDVAEIVVVDSLDTLRDAVTTAAATGSGVAIAGGRHSMGGQQFATGARLLDMRGLSAVLNLDRTRGLVEVEAGVQWPELVRFLIEQQAGEGQQWGIVQKQTGADRFTIGGSVSANGHGRGLALRPIVGDVESVRLVTPDGSVITCSREENTELFRLVIGGYGLFGAIYSVTLRLALRRKLERVVELAEAEHLDRLFAERIDAGYLYGDFQFAIDPASKDFLRRGVFSCYRPVADSVEIPAGQRALSREDWARLLVFAHTEKTRAFEEYAAHYLATSGQVYWSDLHQFADYTDGYHEQLDRLLGSADPASEMISEVYVPRERLSDFLADVAEDLRANEADVIYGTVRLIERDEESFLAWARQSWACIIFNLHTVHTHEGVPRSAEAFRGLINRARERGGSYFLTYHRWAGREQIEDCYPQFREFLRLKRRYDPMSVFESDWYRHHLALLGEDA
;
A
#
# COMPACT_ATOMS: atom_id res chain seq x y z
N MET A 1 26.41 -4.58 -4.18
CA MET A 1 25.95 -4.08 -2.87
C MET A 1 24.60 -4.72 -2.59
N LYS A 2 24.40 -5.31 -1.38
CA LYS A 2 23.14 -5.98 -1.02
C LYS A 2 22.08 -5.01 -0.51
N VAL A 3 20.88 -5.12 -1.02
CA VAL A 3 19.69 -4.37 -0.58
C VAL A 3 18.52 -5.32 -0.39
N ASN A 4 17.51 -4.90 0.39
CA ASN A 4 16.31 -5.69 0.62
C ASN A 4 15.11 -4.78 0.90
N ASP A 5 13.90 -5.31 0.81
CA ASP A 5 12.70 -4.63 1.29
C ASP A 5 12.63 -4.63 2.82
N ILE A 6 11.92 -3.65 3.39
CA ILE A 6 11.88 -3.45 4.84
C ILE A 6 10.79 -4.25 5.55
N HIS A 7 9.89 -4.89 4.82
CA HIS A 7 8.79 -5.65 5.40
C HIS A 7 9.06 -7.15 5.40
N SER A 8 9.20 -7.73 4.20
CA SER A 8 9.33 -9.18 4.11
C SER A 8 10.77 -9.66 4.27
N GLY A 9 11.76 -8.82 3.94
CA GLY A 9 13.15 -9.23 3.92
C GLY A 9 13.47 -10.35 2.92
N LEU A 10 12.56 -10.65 1.97
CA LEU A 10 12.66 -11.79 1.04
C LEU A 10 13.09 -11.39 -0.38
N ASN A 11 13.44 -10.12 -0.60
CA ASN A 11 13.90 -9.61 -1.89
C ASN A 11 15.37 -9.16 -1.86
N GLU A 12 16.24 -9.93 -1.18
CA GLU A 12 17.67 -9.62 -1.18
C GLU A 12 18.20 -9.57 -2.60
N THR A 13 18.77 -8.43 -2.98
CA THR A 13 19.23 -8.15 -4.35
C THR A 13 20.62 -7.55 -4.34
N ASP A 14 21.51 -8.06 -5.18
CA ASP A 14 22.84 -7.49 -5.41
C ASP A 14 22.76 -6.42 -6.48
N VAL A 15 22.81 -5.15 -6.09
CA VAL A 15 22.85 -3.99 -6.98
C VAL A 15 24.30 -3.57 -7.26
N ALA A 16 24.56 -2.99 -8.43
CA ALA A 16 25.90 -2.54 -8.82
C ALA A 16 26.36 -1.38 -7.92
N GLU A 17 25.49 -0.38 -7.71
CA GLU A 17 25.74 0.78 -6.86
C GLU A 17 24.43 1.37 -6.36
N ILE A 18 24.51 2.20 -5.33
CA ILE A 18 23.37 3.01 -4.85
C ILE A 18 23.73 4.49 -5.13
N VAL A 19 22.89 5.14 -5.92
CA VAL A 19 22.99 6.58 -6.22
C VAL A 19 21.94 7.30 -5.38
N VAL A 20 22.38 8.13 -4.44
CA VAL A 20 21.48 9.03 -3.70
C VAL A 20 21.07 10.17 -4.62
N VAL A 21 19.77 10.26 -4.89
CA VAL A 21 19.20 11.30 -5.75
C VAL A 21 18.69 12.43 -4.87
N ASP A 22 19.38 13.59 -4.92
CA ASP A 22 19.07 14.76 -4.11
C ASP A 22 18.65 15.99 -4.93
N SER A 23 18.70 15.89 -6.25
CA SER A 23 18.30 16.94 -7.18
C SER A 23 17.84 16.39 -8.52
N LEU A 24 17.12 17.22 -9.30
CA LEU A 24 16.71 16.87 -10.66
C LEU A 24 17.91 16.59 -11.56
N ASP A 25 19.00 17.33 -11.40
CA ASP A 25 20.21 17.15 -12.20
C ASP A 25 20.86 15.80 -11.88
N THR A 26 21.03 15.45 -10.60
CA THR A 26 21.52 14.11 -10.20
C THR A 26 20.64 12.98 -10.77
N LEU A 27 19.31 13.15 -10.77
CA LEU A 27 18.40 12.17 -11.35
C LEU A 27 18.62 12.02 -12.86
N ARG A 28 18.66 13.13 -13.59
CA ARG A 28 18.89 13.14 -15.05
C ARG A 28 20.24 12.55 -15.43
N ASP A 29 21.29 12.92 -14.72
CA ASP A 29 22.64 12.41 -14.96
C ASP A 29 22.73 10.90 -14.74
N ALA A 30 22.08 10.39 -13.70
CA ALA A 30 22.04 8.96 -13.42
C ALA A 30 21.32 8.18 -14.54
N VAL A 31 20.16 8.69 -15.01
CA VAL A 31 19.36 8.08 -16.09
C VAL A 31 20.12 8.12 -17.42
N THR A 32 20.66 9.29 -17.82
CA THR A 32 21.39 9.43 -19.09
C THR A 32 22.69 8.65 -19.11
N THR A 33 23.39 8.56 -17.97
CA THR A 33 24.58 7.71 -17.84
C THR A 33 24.20 6.23 -18.02
N ALA A 34 23.11 5.78 -17.42
CA ALA A 34 22.64 4.40 -17.58
C ALA A 34 22.27 4.10 -19.05
N ALA A 35 21.55 5.01 -19.70
CA ALA A 35 21.22 4.88 -21.12
C ALA A 35 22.48 4.81 -22.01
N ALA A 36 23.47 5.66 -21.75
CA ALA A 36 24.71 5.70 -22.53
C ALA A 36 25.61 4.47 -22.33
N THR A 37 25.57 3.85 -21.14
CA THR A 37 26.40 2.69 -20.79
C THR A 37 25.69 1.36 -20.99
N GLY A 38 24.39 1.36 -21.33
CA GLY A 38 23.58 0.15 -21.41
C GLY A 38 23.37 -0.54 -20.05
N SER A 39 23.56 0.19 -18.93
CA SER A 39 23.28 -0.30 -17.59
C SER A 39 21.85 0.08 -17.18
N GLY A 40 21.13 -0.86 -16.57
CA GLY A 40 19.79 -0.57 -16.07
C GLY A 40 19.80 0.27 -14.78
N VAL A 41 18.70 0.97 -14.50
CA VAL A 41 18.43 1.62 -13.22
C VAL A 41 17.14 1.05 -12.60
N ALA A 42 17.14 0.84 -11.30
CA ALA A 42 15.98 0.57 -10.50
C ALA A 42 15.70 1.75 -9.57
N ILE A 43 14.44 2.02 -9.27
CA ILE A 43 14.02 3.20 -8.51
C ILE A 43 13.47 2.77 -7.15
N ALA A 44 14.03 3.28 -6.06
CA ALA A 44 13.55 3.02 -4.71
C ALA A 44 13.23 4.30 -3.95
N GLY A 45 12.06 4.31 -3.31
CA GLY A 45 11.72 5.25 -2.25
C GLY A 45 11.95 4.63 -0.87
N GLY A 46 10.89 4.48 -0.06
CA GLY A 46 10.93 3.89 1.28
C GLY A 46 11.15 2.36 1.33
N ARG A 47 11.26 1.68 0.19
CA ARG A 47 11.50 0.22 0.06
C ARG A 47 10.42 -0.65 0.68
N HIS A 48 9.17 -0.23 0.61
CA HIS A 48 8.03 -0.94 1.20
C HIS A 48 7.41 -2.02 0.30
N SER A 49 7.64 -2.00 -1.02
CA SER A 49 7.14 -3.03 -1.94
C SER A 49 7.82 -4.37 -1.69
N MET A 50 7.05 -5.46 -1.72
CA MET A 50 7.51 -6.80 -1.33
C MET A 50 7.79 -7.74 -2.52
N GLY A 51 7.66 -7.28 -3.76
CA GLY A 51 7.84 -8.12 -4.96
C GLY A 51 9.12 -7.82 -5.76
N GLY A 52 10.03 -6.99 -5.22
CA GLY A 52 11.25 -6.60 -5.93
C GLY A 52 11.02 -5.54 -7.02
N GLN A 53 9.92 -4.80 -6.95
CA GLN A 53 9.60 -3.73 -7.90
C GLN A 53 10.64 -2.61 -7.89
N GLN A 54 11.27 -2.38 -6.74
CA GLN A 54 12.25 -1.32 -6.49
C GLN A 54 13.71 -1.74 -6.66
N PHE A 55 13.97 -2.99 -7.04
CA PHE A 55 15.33 -3.53 -7.18
C PHE A 55 15.52 -4.24 -8.51
N ALA A 56 16.74 -4.15 -9.06
CA ALA A 56 17.16 -4.94 -10.21
C ALA A 56 18.58 -5.45 -10.00
N THR A 57 18.76 -6.77 -10.08
CA THR A 57 20.05 -7.43 -9.94
C THR A 57 21.05 -6.88 -10.97
N GLY A 58 22.19 -6.42 -10.49
CA GLY A 58 23.29 -5.87 -11.30
C GLY A 58 23.05 -4.46 -11.85
N ALA A 59 21.89 -3.84 -11.60
CA ALA A 59 21.59 -2.46 -12.00
C ALA A 59 22.00 -1.45 -10.92
N ARG A 60 21.97 -0.17 -11.28
CA ARG A 60 22.10 0.95 -10.33
C ARG A 60 20.79 1.14 -9.59
N LEU A 61 20.85 1.33 -8.28
CA LEU A 61 19.69 1.68 -7.47
C LEU A 61 19.64 3.18 -7.25
N LEU A 62 18.60 3.84 -7.74
CA LEU A 62 18.33 5.25 -7.49
C LEU A 62 17.55 5.38 -6.18
N ASP A 63 18.19 5.87 -5.12
CA ASP A 63 17.53 6.15 -3.85
C ASP A 63 16.93 7.55 -3.89
N MET A 64 15.62 7.62 -4.09
CA MET A 64 14.89 8.87 -4.32
C MET A 64 14.62 9.68 -3.05
N ARG A 65 14.95 9.16 -1.86
CA ARG A 65 14.62 9.81 -0.58
C ARG A 65 15.31 11.15 -0.36
N GLY A 66 16.37 11.46 -1.13
CA GLY A 66 16.99 12.77 -1.12
C GLY A 66 16.15 13.88 -1.78
N LEU A 67 15.22 13.52 -2.66
CA LEU A 67 14.23 14.45 -3.23
C LEU A 67 13.09 14.67 -2.22
N SER A 68 13.27 15.56 -1.26
CA SER A 68 12.41 15.69 -0.07
C SER A 68 11.77 17.07 0.11
N ALA A 69 11.79 17.93 -0.91
CA ALA A 69 11.22 19.25 -0.84
C ALA A 69 9.71 19.30 -1.17
N VAL A 70 8.97 20.14 -0.46
CA VAL A 70 7.67 20.63 -0.90
C VAL A 70 7.91 21.84 -1.79
N LEU A 71 7.55 21.72 -3.07
CA LEU A 71 7.90 22.71 -4.09
C LEU A 71 6.92 23.86 -4.17
N ASN A 72 5.62 23.58 -4.01
CA ASN A 72 4.57 24.59 -4.07
C ASN A 72 3.32 24.16 -3.28
N LEU A 73 2.62 25.12 -2.69
CA LEU A 73 1.29 24.95 -2.08
C LEU A 73 0.33 26.00 -2.63
N ASP A 74 -0.57 25.59 -3.51
CA ASP A 74 -1.65 26.43 -4.04
C ASP A 74 -2.89 26.29 -3.14
N ARG A 75 -3.03 27.21 -2.18
CA ARG A 75 -4.14 27.24 -1.23
C ARG A 75 -5.47 27.61 -1.88
N THR A 76 -5.45 28.24 -3.04
CA THR A 76 -6.67 28.62 -3.75
C THR A 76 -7.32 27.42 -4.41
N ARG A 77 -6.50 26.52 -4.98
CA ARG A 77 -6.95 25.33 -5.68
C ARG A 77 -6.91 24.07 -4.81
N GLY A 78 -6.29 24.12 -3.63
CA GLY A 78 -6.06 22.92 -2.79
C GLY A 78 -5.09 21.93 -3.47
N LEU A 79 -3.98 22.44 -4.02
CA LEU A 79 -2.96 21.62 -4.68
C LEU A 79 -1.62 21.78 -3.96
N VAL A 80 -0.87 20.68 -3.86
CA VAL A 80 0.51 20.70 -3.38
C VAL A 80 1.41 19.94 -4.34
N GLU A 81 2.52 20.58 -4.77
CA GLU A 81 3.58 19.91 -5.52
C GLU A 81 4.70 19.53 -4.58
N VAL A 82 5.09 18.26 -4.60
CA VAL A 82 6.14 17.69 -3.76
C VAL A 82 7.12 16.88 -4.60
N GLU A 83 8.38 16.87 -4.22
CA GLU A 83 9.35 15.93 -4.77
C GLU A 83 9.00 14.47 -4.40
N ALA A 84 9.36 13.52 -5.26
CA ALA A 84 8.93 12.13 -5.17
C ALA A 84 9.39 11.39 -3.90
N GLY A 85 10.48 11.84 -3.29
CA GLY A 85 11.05 11.24 -2.07
C GLY A 85 10.42 11.74 -0.77
N VAL A 86 9.59 12.80 -0.81
CA VAL A 86 8.86 13.28 0.38
C VAL A 86 8.02 12.14 0.96
N GLN A 87 8.08 11.96 2.29
CA GLN A 87 7.26 10.97 3.00
C GLN A 87 5.98 11.59 3.56
N TRP A 88 4.94 10.78 3.74
CA TRP A 88 3.64 11.26 4.23
C TRP A 88 3.68 12.05 5.54
N PRO A 89 4.45 11.65 6.59
CA PRO A 89 4.55 12.44 7.82
C PRO A 89 5.17 13.83 7.59
N GLU A 90 6.11 13.94 6.66
CA GLU A 90 6.76 15.22 6.32
C GLU A 90 5.79 16.16 5.62
N LEU A 91 5.04 15.63 4.64
CA LEU A 91 4.01 16.41 3.95
C LEU A 91 2.92 16.89 4.90
N VAL A 92 2.38 16.01 5.75
CA VAL A 92 1.30 16.38 6.68
C VAL A 92 1.78 17.42 7.70
N ARG A 93 2.99 17.25 8.25
CA ARG A 93 3.60 18.25 9.13
C ARG A 93 3.75 19.61 8.43
N PHE A 94 4.28 19.63 7.21
CA PHE A 94 4.41 20.85 6.40
C PHE A 94 3.05 21.54 6.22
N LEU A 95 2.01 20.79 5.80
CA LEU A 95 0.68 21.35 5.59
C LEU A 95 0.10 21.97 6.88
N ILE A 96 0.29 21.32 8.02
CA ILE A 96 -0.16 21.84 9.33
C ILE A 96 0.57 23.12 9.69
N GLU A 97 1.89 23.14 9.57
CA GLU A 97 2.73 24.28 9.93
C GLU A 97 2.47 25.51 9.05
N GLN A 98 2.36 25.29 7.73
CA GLN A 98 2.15 26.37 6.75
C GLN A 98 0.76 27.01 6.84
N GLN A 99 -0.22 26.33 7.42
CA GLN A 99 -1.61 26.81 7.52
C GLN A 99 -2.02 27.06 8.98
N ALA A 100 -1.05 27.17 9.90
CA ALA A 100 -1.33 27.42 11.31
C ALA A 100 -2.07 28.74 11.49
N GLY A 101 -3.21 28.70 12.20
CA GLY A 101 -4.06 29.88 12.47
C GLY A 101 -5.04 30.24 11.33
N GLU A 102 -5.04 29.53 10.22
CA GLU A 102 -6.04 29.72 9.16
C GLU A 102 -7.36 29.06 9.55
N GLY A 103 -8.48 29.71 9.24
CA GLY A 103 -9.81 29.19 9.55
C GLY A 103 -10.20 27.98 8.71
N GLN A 104 -9.64 27.85 7.51
CA GLN A 104 -9.83 26.73 6.60
C GLN A 104 -8.47 26.18 6.21
N GLN A 105 -8.26 24.90 6.41
CA GLN A 105 -6.99 24.22 6.15
C GLN A 105 -7.18 23.07 5.17
N TRP A 106 -6.16 22.83 4.35
CA TRP A 106 -6.07 21.70 3.45
C TRP A 106 -5.28 20.58 4.09
N GLY A 107 -5.70 19.34 3.88
CA GLY A 107 -5.02 18.12 4.30
C GLY A 107 -4.98 17.09 3.18
N ILE A 108 -4.27 16.00 3.38
CA ILE A 108 -4.26 14.88 2.43
C ILE A 108 -5.64 14.21 2.38
N VAL A 109 -6.01 13.71 1.18
CA VAL A 109 -7.24 12.93 1.00
C VAL A 109 -7.05 11.55 1.61
N GLN A 110 -5.99 10.85 1.22
CA GLN A 110 -5.68 9.51 1.71
C GLN A 110 -4.19 9.20 1.66
N LYS A 111 -3.78 8.20 2.42
CA LYS A 111 -2.49 7.52 2.33
C LYS A 111 -2.65 6.04 2.67
N GLN A 112 -1.67 5.21 2.35
CA GLN A 112 -1.63 3.85 2.87
C GLN A 112 -1.56 3.88 4.40
N THR A 113 -2.35 3.03 5.06
CA THR A 113 -2.48 3.03 6.52
C THR A 113 -1.65 1.95 7.23
N GLY A 114 -0.98 1.06 6.50
CA GLY A 114 -0.16 -0.02 7.09
C GLY A 114 1.23 0.44 7.58
N ALA A 115 1.75 1.53 7.03
CA ALA A 115 3.00 2.17 7.43
C ALA A 115 2.96 3.65 7.03
N ASP A 116 3.86 4.48 7.61
CA ASP A 116 3.80 5.92 7.42
C ASP A 116 4.90 6.46 6.50
N ARG A 117 6.04 5.78 6.45
CA ARG A 117 7.23 6.25 5.73
C ARG A 117 7.29 5.87 4.25
N PHE A 118 6.13 5.66 3.64
CA PHE A 118 6.05 5.60 2.18
C PHE A 118 6.40 6.95 1.58
N THR A 119 7.21 6.94 0.53
CA THR A 119 7.42 8.15 -0.27
C THR A 119 6.23 8.41 -1.19
N ILE A 120 5.96 9.68 -1.50
CA ILE A 120 4.85 10.06 -2.38
C ILE A 120 5.01 9.43 -3.77
N GLY A 121 6.21 9.51 -4.37
CA GLY A 121 6.50 8.87 -5.65
C GLY A 121 6.31 7.35 -5.62
N GLY A 122 6.72 6.69 -4.54
CA GLY A 122 6.49 5.26 -4.34
C GLY A 122 5.01 4.91 -4.22
N SER A 123 4.24 5.71 -3.48
CA SER A 123 2.79 5.54 -3.34
C SER A 123 2.06 5.67 -4.68
N VAL A 124 2.46 6.65 -5.51
CA VAL A 124 1.91 6.86 -6.86
C VAL A 124 2.35 5.73 -7.81
N SER A 125 3.63 5.33 -7.76
CA SER A 125 4.13 4.22 -8.58
C SER A 125 3.44 2.89 -8.31
N ALA A 126 2.95 2.66 -7.09
CA ALA A 126 2.16 1.48 -6.74
C ALA A 126 0.65 1.69 -6.94
N ASN A 127 0.18 2.91 -7.21
CA ASN A 127 -1.23 3.29 -7.20
C ASN A 127 -1.93 2.83 -5.91
N GLY A 128 -1.34 3.20 -4.77
CA GLY A 128 -1.78 2.75 -3.46
C GLY A 128 -3.14 3.31 -3.04
N HIS A 129 -3.65 2.83 -1.91
CA HIS A 129 -4.93 3.29 -1.35
C HIS A 129 -4.91 3.34 0.19
N GLY A 130 -5.86 4.07 0.74
CA GLY A 130 -6.09 4.18 2.17
C GLY A 130 -7.28 3.33 2.65
N ARG A 131 -8.07 3.91 3.58
CA ARG A 131 -9.30 3.31 4.12
C ARG A 131 -10.54 4.19 3.88
N GLY A 132 -10.54 4.97 2.81
CA GLY A 132 -11.72 5.74 2.42
C GLY A 132 -12.85 4.84 1.98
N LEU A 133 -14.08 5.11 2.46
CA LEU A 133 -15.25 4.27 2.14
C LEU A 133 -15.72 4.41 0.69
N ALA A 134 -15.48 5.57 0.08
CA ALA A 134 -15.89 5.90 -1.28
C ALA A 134 -14.75 6.57 -2.08
N LEU A 135 -13.49 6.19 -1.79
CA LEU A 135 -12.32 6.71 -2.50
C LEU A 135 -11.81 5.70 -3.53
N ARG A 136 -11.28 6.23 -4.63
CA ARG A 136 -10.50 5.48 -5.61
C ARG A 136 -9.07 5.26 -5.09
N PRO A 137 -8.25 4.41 -5.75
CA PRO A 137 -6.80 4.45 -5.55
C PRO A 137 -6.24 5.86 -5.70
N ILE A 138 -5.00 6.07 -5.25
CA ILE A 138 -4.36 7.40 -5.18
C ILE A 138 -4.35 8.17 -6.52
N VAL A 139 -4.51 7.50 -7.65
CA VAL A 139 -4.67 8.14 -8.97
C VAL A 139 -5.76 9.23 -8.94
N GLY A 140 -6.82 9.05 -8.16
CA GLY A 140 -7.87 10.05 -7.95
C GLY A 140 -7.36 11.36 -7.35
N ASP A 141 -6.30 11.30 -6.56
CA ASP A 141 -5.73 12.43 -5.83
C ASP A 141 -4.53 13.05 -6.56
N VAL A 142 -4.04 12.44 -7.65
CA VAL A 142 -2.93 12.97 -8.44
C VAL A 142 -3.48 13.94 -9.49
N GLU A 143 -2.97 15.17 -9.48
CA GLU A 143 -3.24 16.18 -10.52
C GLU A 143 -2.29 16.00 -11.70
N SER A 144 -0.99 15.91 -11.45
CA SER A 144 0.04 15.70 -12.44
C SER A 144 1.31 15.10 -11.83
N VAL A 145 2.18 14.56 -12.67
CA VAL A 145 3.54 14.16 -12.30
C VAL A 145 4.54 14.79 -13.26
N ARG A 146 5.73 15.16 -12.76
CA ARG A 146 6.89 15.46 -13.59
C ARG A 146 7.77 14.23 -13.65
N LEU A 147 8.06 13.79 -14.86
CA LEU A 147 8.72 12.52 -15.14
C LEU A 147 10.05 12.75 -15.84
N VAL A 148 11.10 12.07 -15.41
CA VAL A 148 12.36 11.93 -16.17
C VAL A 148 12.25 10.67 -17.01
N THR A 149 12.25 10.85 -18.33
CA THR A 149 12.14 9.79 -19.34
C THR A 149 13.48 9.08 -19.59
N PRO A 150 13.53 7.92 -20.29
CA PRO A 150 14.78 7.17 -20.53
C PRO A 150 15.89 7.97 -21.23
N ASP A 151 15.56 9.01 -22.01
CA ASP A 151 16.50 9.93 -22.66
C ASP A 151 16.96 11.09 -21.76
N GLY A 152 16.50 11.14 -20.50
CA GLY A 152 16.82 12.22 -19.56
C GLY A 152 15.98 13.49 -19.73
N SER A 153 14.99 13.50 -20.63
CA SER A 153 14.06 14.62 -20.77
C SER A 153 13.11 14.70 -19.56
N VAL A 154 12.70 15.92 -19.20
CA VAL A 154 11.72 16.14 -18.13
C VAL A 154 10.41 16.57 -18.76
N ILE A 155 9.38 15.77 -18.53
CA ILE A 155 8.04 16.03 -19.08
C ILE A 155 6.99 16.06 -17.98
N THR A 156 5.91 16.81 -18.22
CA THR A 156 4.70 16.77 -17.37
C THR A 156 3.74 15.74 -17.95
N CYS A 157 3.19 14.90 -17.06
CA CYS A 157 2.13 13.96 -17.40
C CYS A 157 0.90 14.26 -16.53
N SER A 158 -0.25 14.40 -17.19
CA SER A 158 -1.53 14.70 -16.55
C SER A 158 -2.69 14.10 -17.36
N ARG A 159 -3.93 14.38 -16.97
CA ARG A 159 -5.11 13.99 -17.74
C ARG A 159 -5.21 14.71 -19.09
N GLU A 160 -4.51 15.82 -19.26
CA GLU A 160 -4.57 16.68 -20.45
C GLU A 160 -3.26 16.64 -21.26
N GLU A 161 -2.11 16.35 -20.61
CA GLU A 161 -0.79 16.36 -21.23
C GLU A 161 -0.10 15.00 -21.00
N ASN A 162 0.47 14.39 -22.06
CA ASN A 162 1.11 13.08 -22.02
C ASN A 162 0.23 12.03 -21.32
N THR A 163 -1.05 12.00 -21.65
CA THR A 163 -2.12 11.24 -20.98
C THR A 163 -1.83 9.73 -20.93
N GLU A 164 -1.27 9.14 -21.99
CA GLU A 164 -0.94 7.73 -22.00
C GLU A 164 0.16 7.40 -20.95
N LEU A 165 1.20 8.25 -20.87
CA LEU A 165 2.25 8.10 -19.85
C LEU A 165 1.71 8.36 -18.44
N PHE A 166 0.82 9.32 -18.25
CA PHE A 166 0.16 9.54 -16.95
C PHE A 166 -0.51 8.25 -16.46
N ARG A 167 -1.26 7.58 -17.34
CA ARG A 167 -1.93 6.32 -17.03
C ARG A 167 -0.97 5.16 -16.75
N LEU A 168 0.18 5.14 -17.44
CA LEU A 168 1.20 4.09 -17.33
C LEU A 168 2.12 4.25 -16.13
N VAL A 169 2.41 5.49 -15.73
CA VAL A 169 3.33 5.79 -14.61
C VAL A 169 2.66 5.54 -13.26
N ILE A 170 1.36 5.84 -13.15
CA ILE A 170 0.59 5.58 -11.94
C ILE A 170 0.24 4.09 -11.89
N GLY A 171 0.79 3.38 -10.91
CA GLY A 171 0.71 1.92 -10.85
C GLY A 171 1.67 1.21 -11.81
N GLY A 172 2.64 1.92 -12.39
CA GLY A 172 3.61 1.38 -13.34
C GLY A 172 4.95 0.96 -12.73
N TYR A 173 5.08 1.01 -11.42
CA TYR A 173 6.22 0.50 -10.65
C TYR A 173 7.58 1.02 -11.14
N GLY A 174 7.64 2.30 -11.59
CA GLY A 174 8.87 2.96 -12.03
C GLY A 174 9.40 2.52 -13.40
N LEU A 175 8.63 1.77 -14.20
CA LEU A 175 9.10 1.21 -15.47
C LEU A 175 9.03 2.16 -16.67
N PHE A 176 8.29 3.26 -16.58
CA PHE A 176 8.10 4.21 -17.70
C PHE A 176 8.85 5.53 -17.52
N GLY A 177 9.65 5.63 -16.47
CA GLY A 177 10.41 6.82 -16.12
C GLY A 177 10.49 7.03 -14.61
N ALA A 178 11.36 7.93 -14.19
CA ALA A 178 11.52 8.30 -12.79
C ALA A 178 10.65 9.51 -12.46
N ILE A 179 9.72 9.36 -11.52
CA ILE A 179 8.92 10.48 -11.01
C ILE A 179 9.85 11.43 -10.24
N TYR A 180 9.97 12.66 -10.70
CA TYR A 180 10.70 13.72 -10.00
C TYR A 180 9.80 14.42 -8.98
N SER A 181 8.62 14.87 -9.39
CA SER A 181 7.62 15.49 -8.50
C SER A 181 6.21 15.05 -8.80
N VAL A 182 5.34 15.18 -7.81
CA VAL A 182 3.91 14.88 -7.88
C VAL A 182 3.13 16.10 -7.40
N THR A 183 2.15 16.53 -8.19
CA THR A 183 1.14 17.48 -7.73
C THR A 183 -0.07 16.70 -7.23
N LEU A 184 -0.37 16.81 -5.94
CA LEU A 184 -1.50 16.18 -5.28
C LEU A 184 -2.65 17.14 -5.09
N ARG A 185 -3.88 16.64 -5.24
CA ARG A 185 -5.12 17.29 -4.81
C ARG A 185 -5.30 17.08 -3.33
N LEU A 186 -5.58 18.15 -2.63
CA LEU A 186 -5.86 18.15 -1.20
C LEU A 186 -7.37 18.21 -0.95
N ALA A 187 -7.80 17.78 0.23
CA ALA A 187 -9.15 17.95 0.72
C ALA A 187 -9.18 18.97 1.87
N LEU A 188 -10.35 19.56 2.11
CA LEU A 188 -10.54 20.36 3.30
C LEU A 188 -10.36 19.50 4.55
N ARG A 189 -9.49 19.94 5.44
CA ARG A 189 -9.20 19.29 6.70
C ARG A 189 -10.42 19.35 7.61
N ARG A 190 -10.86 18.22 8.12
CA ARG A 190 -12.09 18.09 8.92
C ARG A 190 -11.81 17.35 10.21
N LYS A 191 -12.63 17.61 11.21
CA LYS A 191 -12.68 16.79 12.41
C LYS A 191 -13.60 15.59 12.18
N LEU A 192 -13.15 14.43 12.59
CA LEU A 192 -13.84 13.15 12.40
C LEU A 192 -14.01 12.45 13.74
N GLU A 193 -15.22 12.03 14.05
CA GLU A 193 -15.51 11.16 15.19
C GLU A 193 -15.35 9.69 14.76
N ARG A 194 -14.61 8.92 15.54
CA ARG A 194 -14.51 7.46 15.39
C ARG A 194 -15.75 6.80 16.02
N VAL A 195 -16.38 5.90 15.29
CA VAL A 195 -17.48 5.05 15.77
C VAL A 195 -17.04 3.59 15.59
N VAL A 196 -17.03 2.84 16.69
CA VAL A 196 -16.54 1.47 16.72
C VAL A 196 -17.59 0.53 17.28
N GLU A 197 -17.76 -0.62 16.63
CA GLU A 197 -18.59 -1.72 17.10
C GLU A 197 -17.98 -3.07 16.73
N LEU A 198 -18.40 -4.14 17.40
CA LEU A 198 -18.11 -5.49 16.93
C LEU A 198 -19.16 -5.89 15.89
N ALA A 199 -18.70 -6.46 14.78
CA ALA A 199 -19.56 -6.89 13.68
C ALA A 199 -19.22 -8.31 13.22
N GLU A 200 -20.19 -8.94 12.58
CA GLU A 200 -20.02 -10.22 11.88
C GLU A 200 -19.78 -9.95 10.39
N ALA A 201 -18.88 -10.71 9.79
CA ALA A 201 -18.50 -10.54 8.38
C ALA A 201 -19.69 -10.68 7.41
N GLU A 202 -20.68 -11.49 7.77
CA GLU A 202 -21.91 -11.69 6.99
C GLU A 202 -22.79 -10.44 6.87
N HIS A 203 -22.55 -9.42 7.69
CA HIS A 203 -23.31 -8.17 7.71
C HIS A 203 -22.54 -6.99 7.12
N LEU A 204 -21.27 -7.17 6.73
CA LEU A 204 -20.36 -6.06 6.36
C LEU A 204 -20.84 -5.29 5.13
N ASP A 205 -21.36 -5.98 4.12
CA ASP A 205 -21.89 -5.32 2.91
C ASP A 205 -22.96 -4.28 3.29
N ARG A 206 -23.94 -4.67 4.08
CA ARG A 206 -24.99 -3.79 4.59
C ARG A 206 -24.42 -2.71 5.51
N LEU A 207 -23.55 -3.07 6.45
CA LEU A 207 -22.99 -2.12 7.42
C LEU A 207 -22.14 -1.04 6.75
N PHE A 208 -21.32 -1.38 5.78
CA PHE A 208 -20.56 -0.41 5.00
C PHE A 208 -21.49 0.50 4.20
N ALA A 209 -22.53 -0.04 3.55
CA ALA A 209 -23.50 0.77 2.81
C ALA A 209 -24.21 1.76 3.73
N GLU A 210 -24.69 1.33 4.90
CA GLU A 210 -25.31 2.20 5.92
C GLU A 210 -24.36 3.32 6.39
N ARG A 211 -23.05 3.03 6.56
CA ARG A 211 -22.07 4.04 6.93
C ARG A 211 -21.85 5.07 5.81
N ILE A 212 -21.75 4.60 4.56
CA ILE A 212 -21.61 5.48 3.39
C ILE A 212 -22.83 6.40 3.29
N ASP A 213 -24.03 5.86 3.36
CA ASP A 213 -25.29 6.62 3.30
C ASP A 213 -25.42 7.63 4.45
N ALA A 214 -24.89 7.30 5.62
CA ALA A 214 -24.82 8.20 6.77
C ALA A 214 -23.68 9.24 6.72
N GLY A 215 -22.91 9.29 5.60
CA GLY A 215 -21.86 10.29 5.36
C GLY A 215 -20.54 10.02 6.07
N TYR A 216 -20.25 8.78 6.48
CA TYR A 216 -18.93 8.41 6.97
C TYR A 216 -17.93 8.44 5.81
N LEU A 217 -16.71 8.89 6.09
CA LEU A 217 -15.68 9.08 5.05
C LEU A 217 -14.66 7.96 5.00
N TYR A 218 -14.32 7.40 6.15
CA TYR A 218 -13.28 6.36 6.29
C TYR A 218 -13.79 5.24 7.16
N GLY A 219 -13.24 4.05 6.96
CA GLY A 219 -13.56 2.89 7.79
C GLY A 219 -12.85 1.62 7.34
N ASP A 220 -12.81 0.67 8.24
CA ASP A 220 -12.25 -0.65 8.03
C ASP A 220 -12.86 -1.65 9.02
N PHE A 221 -12.64 -2.94 8.75
CA PHE A 221 -13.05 -4.04 9.61
C PHE A 221 -11.86 -4.97 9.85
N GLN A 222 -11.41 -5.10 11.11
CA GLN A 222 -10.32 -6.00 11.47
C GLN A 222 -10.87 -7.27 12.10
N PHE A 223 -10.67 -8.41 11.44
CA PHE A 223 -11.23 -9.68 11.84
C PHE A 223 -10.37 -10.44 12.86
N ALA A 224 -11.01 -11.34 13.61
CA ALA A 224 -10.36 -12.28 14.52
C ALA A 224 -9.45 -13.26 13.76
N ILE A 225 -8.26 -13.53 14.31
CA ILE A 225 -7.17 -14.25 13.65
C ILE A 225 -6.88 -15.64 14.21
N ASP A 226 -7.63 -16.12 15.20
CA ASP A 226 -7.43 -17.43 15.82
C ASP A 226 -8.14 -18.53 15.02
N PRO A 227 -7.41 -19.41 14.28
CA PRO A 227 -8.02 -20.47 13.48
C PRO A 227 -8.77 -21.51 14.31
N ALA A 228 -8.46 -21.64 15.62
CA ALA A 228 -9.18 -22.54 16.52
C ALA A 228 -10.54 -21.96 16.97
N SER A 229 -10.72 -20.64 16.85
CA SER A 229 -11.96 -19.96 17.21
C SER A 229 -13.02 -20.07 16.12
N LYS A 230 -14.30 -20.15 16.54
CA LYS A 230 -15.45 -20.00 15.61
C LYS A 230 -15.52 -18.60 15.00
N ASP A 231 -14.87 -17.62 15.61
CA ASP A 231 -14.87 -16.21 15.21
C ASP A 231 -13.82 -15.90 14.12
N PHE A 232 -12.96 -16.87 13.78
CA PHE A 232 -11.88 -16.71 12.79
C PHE A 232 -12.39 -16.19 11.44
N LEU A 233 -11.89 -15.04 11.00
CA LEU A 233 -12.28 -14.25 9.82
C LEU A 233 -13.78 -13.86 9.79
N ARG A 234 -14.55 -14.23 10.81
CA ARG A 234 -15.99 -14.05 10.85
C ARG A 234 -16.42 -12.86 11.70
N ARG A 235 -15.78 -12.65 12.85
CA ARG A 235 -16.11 -11.58 13.78
C ARG A 235 -14.94 -10.59 13.85
N GLY A 236 -15.24 -9.29 13.95
CA GLY A 236 -14.18 -8.29 13.99
C GLY A 236 -14.62 -6.94 14.53
N VAL A 237 -13.64 -6.04 14.61
CA VAL A 237 -13.81 -4.65 14.99
C VAL A 237 -14.12 -3.83 13.74
N PHE A 238 -15.33 -3.28 13.68
CA PHE A 238 -15.77 -2.37 12.63
C PHE A 238 -15.62 -0.94 13.11
N SER A 239 -14.71 -0.19 12.49
CA SER A 239 -14.31 1.15 12.89
C SER A 239 -14.50 2.13 11.72
N CYS A 240 -15.39 3.12 11.88
CA CYS A 240 -15.66 4.11 10.86
C CYS A 240 -15.56 5.53 11.42
N TYR A 241 -15.35 6.52 10.53
CA TYR A 241 -15.13 7.89 10.89
C TYR A 241 -16.10 8.80 10.15
N ARG A 242 -16.85 9.63 10.91
CA ARG A 242 -17.80 10.60 10.37
C ARG A 242 -17.38 12.03 10.66
N PRO A 243 -17.66 12.97 9.75
CA PRO A 243 -17.44 14.39 10.02
C PRO A 243 -18.26 14.86 11.23
N VAL A 244 -17.64 15.72 12.02
CA VAL A 244 -18.31 16.46 13.09
C VAL A 244 -18.10 17.96 12.90
N ALA A 245 -18.88 18.79 13.62
CA ALA A 245 -18.77 20.24 13.52
C ALA A 245 -17.38 20.74 13.97
N ASP A 246 -16.88 21.80 13.35
CA ASP A 246 -15.58 22.39 13.67
C ASP A 246 -15.49 22.88 15.12
N SER A 247 -16.62 23.18 15.73
CA SER A 247 -16.72 23.59 17.15
C SER A 247 -16.47 22.45 18.14
N VAL A 248 -16.48 21.17 17.68
CA VAL A 248 -16.16 20.03 18.56
C VAL A 248 -14.69 20.09 18.91
N GLU A 249 -14.39 20.07 20.20
CA GLU A 249 -13.00 20.03 20.68
C GLU A 249 -12.38 18.64 20.50
N ILE A 250 -11.09 18.60 20.20
CA ILE A 250 -10.28 17.38 20.25
C ILE A 250 -9.64 17.34 21.63
N PRO A 251 -10.09 16.46 22.54
CA PRO A 251 -9.55 16.42 23.90
C PRO A 251 -8.06 16.04 23.90
N ALA A 252 -7.28 16.68 24.77
CA ALA A 252 -5.93 16.25 25.04
C ALA A 252 -5.94 14.89 25.76
N GLY A 253 -4.95 14.05 25.45
CA GLY A 253 -4.78 12.75 26.14
C GLY A 253 -5.84 11.71 25.77
N GLN A 254 -6.36 11.74 24.54
CA GLN A 254 -7.21 10.67 24.03
C GLN A 254 -6.49 9.31 24.12
N ARG A 255 -7.27 8.25 24.27
CA ARG A 255 -6.74 6.90 24.39
C ARG A 255 -6.01 6.48 23.11
N ALA A 256 -4.77 6.03 23.25
CA ALA A 256 -3.94 5.48 22.19
C ALA A 256 -3.18 4.28 22.74
N LEU A 257 -2.77 3.37 21.87
CA LEU A 257 -1.84 2.29 22.24
C LEU A 257 -0.43 2.87 22.33
N SER A 258 0.26 2.53 23.43
CA SER A 258 1.70 2.80 23.56
C SER A 258 2.50 1.84 22.68
N ARG A 259 3.80 2.10 22.51
CA ARG A 259 4.70 1.15 21.83
C ARG A 259 4.77 -0.19 22.54
N GLU A 260 4.72 -0.18 23.87
CA GLU A 260 4.70 -1.39 24.70
C GLU A 260 3.39 -2.17 24.52
N ASP A 261 2.25 -1.48 24.38
CA ASP A 261 0.97 -2.13 24.10
C ASP A 261 0.98 -2.79 22.72
N TRP A 262 1.51 -2.12 21.71
CA TRP A 262 1.66 -2.68 20.37
C TRP A 262 2.59 -3.89 20.37
N ALA A 263 3.76 -3.83 21.02
CA ALA A 263 4.69 -4.95 21.13
C ALA A 263 4.02 -6.15 21.80
N ARG A 264 3.24 -5.91 22.87
CA ARG A 264 2.49 -6.96 23.57
C ARG A 264 1.42 -7.59 22.67
N LEU A 265 0.65 -6.78 21.93
CA LEU A 265 -0.37 -7.28 21.01
C LEU A 265 0.26 -8.11 19.88
N LEU A 266 1.42 -7.70 19.35
CA LEU A 266 2.17 -8.49 18.37
C LEU A 266 2.59 -9.86 18.93
N VAL A 267 3.13 -9.90 20.13
CA VAL A 267 3.47 -11.19 20.78
C VAL A 267 2.22 -12.06 20.93
N PHE A 268 1.10 -11.51 21.41
CA PHE A 268 -0.15 -12.28 21.54
C PHE A 268 -0.71 -12.74 20.18
N ALA A 269 -0.54 -11.96 19.11
CA ALA A 269 -0.94 -12.37 17.78
C ALA A 269 -0.22 -13.66 17.30
N HIS A 270 0.96 -13.96 17.86
CA HIS A 270 1.70 -15.18 17.57
C HIS A 270 1.47 -16.31 18.59
N THR A 271 1.23 -15.98 19.87
CA THR A 271 1.20 -16.94 20.97
C THR A 271 -0.18 -17.19 21.57
N GLU A 272 -1.06 -16.19 21.57
CA GLU A 272 -2.35 -16.19 22.26
C GLU A 272 -3.41 -15.43 21.40
N LYS A 273 -3.67 -15.91 20.18
CA LYS A 273 -4.45 -15.19 19.15
C LYS A 273 -5.86 -14.75 19.61
N THR A 274 -6.57 -15.57 20.37
CA THR A 274 -7.86 -15.20 20.97
C THR A 274 -7.70 -13.98 21.89
N ARG A 275 -6.70 -13.99 22.76
CA ARG A 275 -6.41 -12.89 23.67
C ARG A 275 -5.97 -11.62 22.93
N ALA A 276 -5.15 -11.78 21.88
CA ALA A 276 -4.78 -10.66 21.01
C ALA A 276 -6.01 -9.93 20.46
N PHE A 277 -7.00 -10.68 19.96
CA PHE A 277 -8.24 -10.11 19.47
C PHE A 277 -9.07 -9.47 20.58
N GLU A 278 -9.21 -10.09 21.74
CA GLU A 278 -9.97 -9.55 22.87
C GLU A 278 -9.40 -8.22 23.39
N GLU A 279 -8.07 -8.13 23.59
CA GLU A 279 -7.41 -6.91 24.06
C GLU A 279 -7.48 -5.80 22.99
N TYR A 280 -7.26 -6.15 21.73
CA TYR A 280 -7.41 -5.25 20.59
C TYR A 280 -8.84 -4.69 20.50
N ALA A 281 -9.85 -5.55 20.52
CA ALA A 281 -11.26 -5.17 20.44
C ALA A 281 -11.67 -4.28 21.63
N ALA A 282 -11.26 -4.64 22.84
CA ALA A 282 -11.55 -3.84 24.03
C ALA A 282 -10.95 -2.42 23.93
N HIS A 283 -9.71 -2.30 23.42
CA HIS A 283 -9.08 -1.00 23.20
C HIS A 283 -9.87 -0.18 22.19
N TYR A 284 -10.15 -0.73 20.99
CA TYR A 284 -10.81 0.03 19.94
C TYR A 284 -12.25 0.42 20.29
N LEU A 285 -13.02 -0.46 20.93
CA LEU A 285 -14.35 -0.13 21.45
C LEU A 285 -14.31 1.04 22.41
N ALA A 286 -13.29 1.11 23.27
CA ALA A 286 -13.11 2.20 24.23
C ALA A 286 -12.64 3.52 23.58
N THR A 287 -12.27 3.51 22.29
CA THR A 287 -11.96 4.73 21.51
C THR A 287 -13.15 5.27 20.71
N SER A 288 -14.31 4.60 20.77
CA SER A 288 -15.53 5.12 20.13
C SER A 288 -15.92 6.45 20.73
N GLY A 289 -16.23 7.44 19.89
CA GLY A 289 -16.50 8.83 20.30
C GLY A 289 -15.26 9.73 20.31
N GLN A 290 -14.05 9.21 20.16
CA GLN A 290 -12.84 10.05 20.03
C GLN A 290 -12.82 10.79 18.70
N VAL A 291 -12.28 12.02 18.72
CA VAL A 291 -12.26 12.94 17.58
C VAL A 291 -10.83 13.13 17.06
N TYR A 292 -10.66 13.07 15.75
CA TYR A 292 -9.36 13.17 15.08
C TYR A 292 -9.44 14.16 13.90
N TRP A 293 -8.30 14.69 13.48
CA TRP A 293 -8.21 15.34 12.19
C TRP A 293 -8.18 14.30 11.05
N SER A 294 -8.81 14.66 9.91
CA SER A 294 -8.97 13.77 8.75
C SER A 294 -7.68 13.29 8.11
N ASP A 295 -6.57 13.98 8.31
CA ASP A 295 -5.23 13.60 7.91
C ASP A 295 -4.54 12.75 8.99
N LEU A 296 -4.67 13.11 10.27
CA LEU A 296 -3.92 12.48 11.36
C LEU A 296 -4.43 11.08 11.73
N HIS A 297 -5.75 10.80 11.60
CA HIS A 297 -6.29 9.47 11.90
C HIS A 297 -5.75 8.37 10.94
N GLN A 298 -5.11 8.76 9.85
CA GLN A 298 -4.59 7.83 8.83
C GLN A 298 -3.20 7.30 9.16
N PHE A 299 -2.51 7.87 10.16
CA PHE A 299 -1.22 7.38 10.61
C PHE A 299 -1.37 6.09 11.41
N ALA A 300 -0.35 5.24 11.31
CA ALA A 300 -0.23 3.97 12.00
C ALA A 300 0.96 4.01 12.98
N ASP A 301 0.86 3.23 14.05
CA ASP A 301 1.97 3.06 15.01
C ASP A 301 2.94 1.95 14.54
N TYR A 302 3.21 1.87 13.23
CA TYR A 302 4.14 0.88 12.69
C TYR A 302 5.58 1.22 13.07
N THR A 303 6.29 0.22 13.56
CA THR A 303 7.71 0.30 13.91
C THR A 303 8.53 -0.46 12.87
N ASP A 304 9.39 0.23 12.11
CA ASP A 304 10.29 -0.40 11.17
C ASP A 304 11.21 -1.42 11.88
N GLY A 305 11.40 -2.60 11.28
CA GLY A 305 12.34 -3.60 11.76
C GLY A 305 11.94 -4.30 13.06
N TYR A 306 10.65 -4.32 13.42
CA TYR A 306 10.17 -4.99 14.64
C TYR A 306 10.39 -6.51 14.63
N HIS A 307 10.56 -7.13 13.46
CA HIS A 307 10.70 -8.59 13.31
C HIS A 307 11.84 -9.18 14.13
N GLU A 308 13.03 -8.59 14.08
CA GLU A 308 14.16 -9.07 14.87
C GLU A 308 13.92 -9.00 16.38
N GLN A 309 13.20 -7.99 16.83
CA GLN A 309 12.81 -7.90 18.24
C GLN A 309 11.76 -8.95 18.60
N LEU A 310 10.80 -9.15 17.70
CA LEU A 310 9.74 -10.16 17.87
C LEU A 310 10.33 -11.57 17.91
N ASP A 311 11.22 -11.93 16.97
CA ASP A 311 11.91 -13.22 16.94
C ASP A 311 12.65 -13.49 18.25
N ARG A 312 13.34 -12.49 18.80
CA ARG A 312 14.00 -12.61 20.10
C ARG A 312 13.01 -12.84 21.25
N LEU A 313 11.85 -12.14 21.24
CA LEU A 313 10.81 -12.30 22.26
C LEU A 313 10.12 -13.66 22.18
N LEU A 314 9.94 -14.18 20.98
CA LEU A 314 9.35 -15.49 20.73
C LEU A 314 10.35 -16.64 20.92
N GLY A 315 11.66 -16.36 20.99
CA GLY A 315 12.71 -17.36 21.02
C GLY A 315 12.79 -18.17 19.73
N SER A 316 12.48 -17.54 18.59
CA SER A 316 12.49 -18.17 17.26
C SER A 316 13.90 -18.66 16.91
N ALA A 317 13.99 -19.87 16.32
CA ALA A 317 15.26 -20.44 15.87
C ALA A 317 15.70 -19.85 14.53
N ASP A 318 14.74 -19.54 13.66
CA ASP A 318 14.95 -18.99 12.33
C ASP A 318 14.35 -17.58 12.23
N PRO A 319 14.92 -16.69 11.41
CA PRO A 319 14.33 -15.39 11.12
C PRO A 319 12.94 -15.55 10.50
N ALA A 320 12.05 -14.62 10.82
CA ALA A 320 10.73 -14.58 10.24
C ALA A 320 10.31 -13.14 9.88
N SER A 321 9.29 -13.02 9.05
CA SER A 321 8.69 -11.73 8.72
C SER A 321 7.21 -11.90 8.40
N GLU A 322 6.54 -10.76 8.19
CA GLU A 322 5.14 -10.70 7.84
C GLU A 322 4.97 -10.50 6.34
N MET A 323 4.50 -11.55 5.67
CA MET A 323 4.13 -11.46 4.26
C MET A 323 2.71 -10.92 4.14
N ILE A 324 2.57 -9.75 3.52
CA ILE A 324 1.26 -9.17 3.25
C ILE A 324 0.72 -9.73 1.92
N SER A 325 -0.50 -10.21 1.96
CA SER A 325 -1.32 -10.53 0.79
C SER A 325 -2.56 -9.66 0.79
N GLU A 326 -2.89 -9.10 -0.35
CA GLU A 326 -4.07 -8.27 -0.51
C GLU A 326 -4.82 -8.71 -1.76
N VAL A 327 -6.08 -9.09 -1.56
CA VAL A 327 -6.97 -9.60 -2.60
C VAL A 327 -8.28 -8.83 -2.61
N TYR A 328 -8.94 -8.84 -3.74
CA TYR A 328 -10.15 -8.07 -4.00
C TYR A 328 -11.28 -8.97 -4.48
N VAL A 329 -12.47 -8.76 -3.94
CA VAL A 329 -13.69 -9.42 -4.42
C VAL A 329 -14.83 -8.41 -4.58
N PRO A 330 -15.86 -8.69 -5.41
CA PRO A 330 -17.09 -7.92 -5.39
C PRO A 330 -17.65 -7.85 -3.97
N ARG A 331 -18.18 -6.68 -3.56
CA ARG A 331 -18.61 -6.43 -2.17
C ARG A 331 -19.63 -7.45 -1.68
N GLU A 332 -20.57 -7.81 -2.54
CA GLU A 332 -21.59 -8.83 -2.28
C GLU A 332 -21.05 -10.26 -2.14
N ARG A 333 -19.76 -10.49 -2.52
CA ARG A 333 -19.09 -11.79 -2.41
C ARG A 333 -18.14 -11.89 -1.21
N LEU A 334 -18.08 -10.81 -0.39
CA LEU A 334 -17.13 -10.73 0.72
C LEU A 334 -17.36 -11.84 1.76
N SER A 335 -18.59 -12.06 2.16
CA SER A 335 -18.93 -13.02 3.23
C SER A 335 -18.59 -14.45 2.84
N ASP A 336 -18.99 -14.90 1.64
CA ASP A 336 -18.69 -16.25 1.16
C ASP A 336 -17.20 -16.43 0.84
N PHE A 337 -16.51 -15.36 0.43
CA PHE A 337 -15.06 -15.37 0.28
C PHE A 337 -14.36 -15.64 1.62
N LEU A 338 -14.69 -14.86 2.67
CA LEU A 338 -14.08 -15.03 3.99
C LEU A 338 -14.36 -16.40 4.60
N ALA A 339 -15.54 -16.97 4.36
CA ALA A 339 -15.90 -18.31 4.82
C ALA A 339 -15.02 -19.41 4.19
N ASP A 340 -14.89 -19.41 2.85
CA ASP A 340 -14.04 -20.36 2.12
C ASP A 340 -12.57 -20.21 2.47
N VAL A 341 -12.09 -18.96 2.55
CA VAL A 341 -10.69 -18.67 2.92
C VAL A 341 -10.40 -19.13 4.35
N ALA A 342 -11.34 -19.00 5.27
CA ALA A 342 -11.14 -19.48 6.64
C ALA A 342 -10.96 -21.01 6.69
N GLU A 343 -11.64 -21.75 5.84
CA GLU A 343 -11.46 -23.21 5.70
C GLU A 343 -10.09 -23.54 5.10
N ASP A 344 -9.70 -22.86 4.01
CA ASP A 344 -8.42 -23.09 3.35
C ASP A 344 -7.24 -22.77 4.26
N LEU A 345 -7.27 -21.63 4.98
CA LEU A 345 -6.20 -21.22 5.88
C LEU A 345 -6.04 -22.17 7.07
N ARG A 346 -7.15 -22.74 7.58
CA ARG A 346 -7.11 -23.81 8.59
C ARG A 346 -6.50 -25.10 8.03
N ALA A 347 -6.93 -25.51 6.85
CA ALA A 347 -6.45 -26.75 6.22
C ALA A 347 -4.97 -26.71 5.88
N ASN A 348 -4.46 -25.53 5.52
CA ASN A 348 -3.06 -25.30 5.15
C ASN A 348 -2.20 -24.83 6.34
N GLU A 349 -2.77 -24.76 7.55
CA GLU A 349 -2.07 -24.29 8.75
C GLU A 349 -1.37 -22.93 8.55
N ALA A 350 -2.00 -22.04 7.74
CA ALA A 350 -1.45 -20.72 7.46
C ALA A 350 -1.54 -19.83 8.70
N ASP A 351 -0.41 -19.24 9.08
CA ASP A 351 -0.30 -18.41 10.28
C ASP A 351 -0.68 -16.96 9.98
N VAL A 352 -1.97 -16.63 10.16
CA VAL A 352 -2.49 -15.26 10.04
C VAL A 352 -2.30 -14.53 11.36
N ILE A 353 -1.63 -13.39 11.33
CA ILE A 353 -1.35 -12.57 12.53
C ILE A 353 -2.08 -11.23 12.55
N TYR A 354 -2.59 -10.79 11.41
CA TYR A 354 -3.39 -9.59 11.26
C TYR A 354 -4.20 -9.66 9.97
N GLY A 355 -5.34 -8.99 9.93
CA GLY A 355 -6.05 -8.78 8.70
C GLY A 355 -7.18 -7.77 8.82
N THR A 356 -7.53 -7.19 7.68
CA THR A 356 -8.54 -6.13 7.63
C THR A 356 -9.29 -6.16 6.30
N VAL A 357 -10.54 -5.70 6.34
CA VAL A 357 -11.37 -5.45 5.16
C VAL A 357 -11.55 -3.95 5.00
N ARG A 358 -11.40 -3.47 3.78
CA ARG A 358 -11.62 -2.08 3.37
C ARG A 358 -12.50 -2.03 2.13
N LEU A 359 -12.94 -0.85 1.76
CA LEU A 359 -13.57 -0.60 0.48
C LEU A 359 -12.67 0.21 -0.43
N ILE A 360 -12.85 0.03 -1.72
CA ILE A 360 -12.20 0.83 -2.75
C ILE A 360 -13.14 1.03 -3.92
N GLU A 361 -13.14 2.22 -4.50
CA GLU A 361 -13.89 2.51 -5.72
C GLU A 361 -13.09 2.21 -6.98
N ARG A 362 -13.81 1.99 -8.07
CA ARG A 362 -13.26 1.66 -9.38
C ARG A 362 -12.24 2.72 -9.86
N ASP A 363 -11.09 2.25 -10.34
CA ASP A 363 -10.09 3.02 -11.06
C ASP A 363 -10.32 2.90 -12.57
N GLU A 364 -10.64 4.00 -13.20
CA GLU A 364 -10.86 4.11 -14.67
C GLU A 364 -9.68 4.81 -15.36
N GLU A 365 -8.64 5.18 -14.61
CA GLU A 365 -7.58 6.06 -15.09
C GLU A 365 -6.25 5.35 -15.29
N SER A 366 -5.74 4.61 -14.31
CA SER A 366 -4.44 3.94 -14.46
C SER A 366 -4.51 2.80 -15.49
N PHE A 367 -3.41 2.54 -16.18
CA PHE A 367 -3.37 1.49 -17.21
C PHE A 367 -3.41 0.10 -16.59
N LEU A 368 -2.57 -0.14 -15.57
CA LEU A 368 -2.51 -1.42 -14.85
C LEU A 368 -3.44 -1.38 -13.63
N ALA A 369 -4.70 -0.93 -13.87
CA ALA A 369 -5.69 -0.78 -12.82
C ALA A 369 -5.98 -2.12 -12.13
N TRP A 370 -5.66 -2.20 -10.83
CA TRP A 370 -6.03 -3.33 -9.99
C TRP A 370 -7.47 -3.22 -9.48
N ALA A 371 -7.97 -2.00 -9.27
CA ALA A 371 -9.36 -1.73 -8.89
C ALA A 371 -10.23 -1.61 -10.17
N ARG A 372 -10.38 -2.70 -10.93
CA ARG A 372 -11.18 -2.73 -12.17
C ARG A 372 -12.67 -2.52 -11.97
N GLN A 373 -13.15 -2.70 -10.76
CA GLN A 373 -14.49 -2.35 -10.28
C GLN A 373 -14.40 -1.93 -8.81
N SER A 374 -15.51 -1.53 -8.20
CA SER A 374 -15.55 -1.24 -6.77
C SER A 374 -15.47 -2.54 -5.98
N TRP A 375 -14.51 -2.62 -5.06
CA TRP A 375 -14.14 -3.86 -4.37
C TRP A 375 -14.38 -3.80 -2.86
N ALA A 376 -14.57 -4.97 -2.25
CA ALA A 376 -14.07 -5.27 -0.92
C ALA A 376 -12.59 -5.67 -1.06
N CYS A 377 -11.73 -5.00 -0.31
CA CYS A 377 -10.29 -5.20 -0.28
C CYS A 377 -9.94 -5.94 1.01
N ILE A 378 -9.37 -7.12 0.91
CA ILE A 378 -9.06 -7.98 2.06
C ILE A 378 -7.55 -8.13 2.16
N ILE A 379 -6.99 -7.70 3.30
CA ILE A 379 -5.57 -7.74 3.60
C ILE A 379 -5.32 -8.83 4.64
N PHE A 380 -4.31 -9.66 4.41
CA PHE A 380 -3.81 -10.68 5.32
C PHE A 380 -2.32 -10.47 5.57
N ASN A 381 -1.90 -10.50 6.82
CA ASN A 381 -0.50 -10.62 7.18
C ASN A 381 -0.23 -12.08 7.57
N LEU A 382 0.60 -12.75 6.78
CA LEU A 382 0.98 -14.14 6.97
C LEU A 382 2.38 -14.20 7.60
N HIS A 383 2.49 -14.79 8.79
CA HIS A 383 3.79 -15.04 9.39
C HIS A 383 4.58 -16.03 8.52
N THR A 384 5.76 -15.62 8.07
CA THR A 384 6.59 -16.36 7.12
C THR A 384 7.95 -16.61 7.72
N VAL A 385 8.23 -17.85 8.09
CA VAL A 385 9.56 -18.27 8.57
C VAL A 385 10.49 -18.42 7.37
N HIS A 386 11.69 -17.83 7.43
CA HIS A 386 12.67 -17.77 6.34
C HIS A 386 13.45 -19.08 6.18
N THR A 387 12.72 -20.18 6.02
CA THR A 387 13.28 -21.50 5.74
C THR A 387 12.87 -21.97 4.35
N HIS A 388 13.52 -23.05 3.87
CA HIS A 388 13.21 -23.66 2.60
C HIS A 388 11.81 -24.29 2.55
N GLU A 389 11.15 -24.48 3.69
CA GLU A 389 9.77 -24.97 3.81
C GLU A 389 8.78 -23.82 4.10
N GLY A 390 9.17 -22.86 4.95
CA GLY A 390 8.29 -21.78 5.38
C GLY A 390 7.91 -20.81 4.26
N VAL A 391 8.88 -20.37 3.45
CA VAL A 391 8.62 -19.46 2.32
C VAL A 391 7.71 -20.10 1.26
N PRO A 392 7.93 -21.36 0.79
CA PRO A 392 7.00 -22.03 -0.13
C PRO A 392 5.59 -22.20 0.45
N ARG A 393 5.44 -22.50 1.75
CA ARG A 393 4.13 -22.61 2.41
C ARG A 393 3.37 -21.28 2.35
N SER A 394 4.03 -20.18 2.68
CA SER A 394 3.42 -18.83 2.56
C SER A 394 3.08 -18.48 1.12
N ALA A 395 3.92 -18.87 0.17
CA ALA A 395 3.65 -18.67 -1.26
C ALA A 395 2.43 -19.48 -1.75
N GLU A 396 2.22 -20.68 -1.21
CA GLU A 396 1.04 -21.49 -1.50
C GLU A 396 -0.22 -20.86 -0.94
N ALA A 397 -0.21 -20.41 0.31
CA ALA A 397 -1.31 -19.69 0.92
C ALA A 397 -1.64 -18.41 0.11
N PHE A 398 -0.63 -17.65 -0.30
CA PHE A 398 -0.79 -16.46 -1.14
C PHE A 398 -1.50 -16.79 -2.47
N ARG A 399 -1.08 -17.83 -3.17
CA ARG A 399 -1.75 -18.29 -4.41
C ARG A 399 -3.15 -18.79 -4.17
N GLY A 400 -3.39 -19.46 -3.04
CA GLY A 400 -4.72 -19.91 -2.61
C GLY A 400 -5.69 -18.74 -2.46
N LEU A 401 -5.27 -17.67 -1.77
CA LEU A 401 -6.07 -16.44 -1.62
C LEU A 401 -6.42 -15.82 -2.98
N ILE A 402 -5.46 -15.75 -3.91
CA ILE A 402 -5.72 -15.24 -5.27
C ILE A 402 -6.71 -16.14 -6.02
N ASN A 403 -6.62 -17.47 -5.91
CA ASN A 403 -7.55 -18.38 -6.55
C ASN A 403 -8.98 -18.16 -6.06
N ARG A 404 -9.17 -18.05 -4.73
CA ARG A 404 -10.50 -17.75 -4.16
C ARG A 404 -11.06 -16.40 -4.60
N ALA A 405 -10.20 -15.40 -4.78
CA ALA A 405 -10.61 -14.12 -5.35
C ALA A 405 -10.99 -14.27 -6.84
N ARG A 406 -10.16 -14.95 -7.65
CA ARG A 406 -10.41 -15.24 -9.07
C ARG A 406 -11.76 -15.92 -9.33
N GLU A 407 -12.08 -16.96 -8.55
CA GLU A 407 -13.35 -17.70 -8.62
C GLU A 407 -14.58 -16.79 -8.47
N ARG A 408 -14.40 -15.61 -7.88
CA ARG A 408 -15.43 -14.59 -7.69
C ARG A 408 -15.31 -13.39 -8.64
N GLY A 409 -14.48 -13.49 -9.68
CA GLY A 409 -14.21 -12.38 -10.60
C GLY A 409 -13.34 -11.29 -10.00
N GLY A 410 -12.66 -11.60 -8.90
CA GLY A 410 -11.81 -10.70 -8.15
C GLY A 410 -10.41 -10.50 -8.72
N SER A 411 -9.51 -9.93 -7.92
CA SER A 411 -8.13 -9.60 -8.29
C SER A 411 -7.23 -9.59 -7.05
N TYR A 412 -5.97 -9.18 -7.20
CA TYR A 412 -5.01 -9.03 -6.12
C TYR A 412 -4.10 -7.83 -6.36
N PHE A 413 -3.32 -7.39 -5.37
CA PHE A 413 -2.43 -6.24 -5.51
C PHE A 413 -1.00 -6.66 -5.91
N LEU A 414 -0.50 -6.09 -7.01
CA LEU A 414 0.82 -6.42 -7.57
C LEU A 414 2.01 -5.89 -6.76
N THR A 415 1.80 -5.04 -5.76
CA THR A 415 2.88 -4.47 -4.93
C THR A 415 3.48 -5.48 -3.96
N TYR A 416 2.75 -6.56 -3.67
CA TYR A 416 3.21 -7.64 -2.81
C TYR A 416 4.03 -8.67 -3.58
N HIS A 417 4.28 -9.84 -3.01
CA HIS A 417 5.19 -10.82 -3.59
C HIS A 417 4.75 -11.30 -4.98
N ARG A 418 5.74 -11.59 -5.84
CA ARG A 418 5.58 -12.11 -7.21
C ARG A 418 5.36 -13.62 -7.26
N TRP A 419 4.53 -14.17 -6.37
CA TRP A 419 4.25 -15.60 -6.29
C TRP A 419 3.06 -16.05 -7.14
N ALA A 420 2.31 -15.12 -7.69
CA ALA A 420 1.20 -15.44 -8.59
C ALA A 420 1.68 -16.19 -9.83
N GLY A 421 0.93 -17.22 -10.22
CA GLY A 421 1.19 -17.95 -11.46
C GLY A 421 0.67 -17.22 -12.70
N ARG A 422 1.10 -17.71 -13.90
CA ARG A 422 0.72 -17.11 -15.19
C ARG A 422 -0.79 -16.90 -15.32
N GLU A 423 -1.60 -17.95 -15.10
CA GLU A 423 -3.05 -17.88 -15.23
C GLU A 423 -3.67 -16.85 -14.27
N GLN A 424 -3.16 -16.77 -13.03
CA GLN A 424 -3.63 -15.80 -12.05
C GLN A 424 -3.38 -14.36 -12.52
N ILE A 425 -2.22 -14.10 -13.13
CA ILE A 425 -1.88 -12.78 -13.68
C ILE A 425 -2.77 -12.47 -14.89
N GLU A 426 -2.89 -13.39 -15.84
CA GLU A 426 -3.66 -13.17 -17.08
C GLU A 426 -5.15 -12.93 -16.81
N ASP A 427 -5.74 -13.63 -15.85
CA ASP A 427 -7.14 -13.46 -15.46
C ASP A 427 -7.37 -12.16 -14.64
N CYS A 428 -6.47 -11.88 -13.68
CA CYS A 428 -6.59 -10.69 -12.83
C CYS A 428 -6.21 -9.40 -13.57
N TYR A 429 -5.27 -9.49 -14.54
CA TYR A 429 -4.73 -8.35 -15.29
C TYR A 429 -4.67 -8.65 -16.79
N PRO A 430 -5.80 -8.74 -17.49
CA PRO A 430 -5.82 -9.05 -18.93
C PRO A 430 -5.03 -8.04 -19.78
N GLN A 431 -4.82 -6.82 -19.28
CA GLN A 431 -4.02 -5.77 -19.92
C GLN A 431 -2.49 -5.92 -19.69
N PHE A 432 -2.02 -6.92 -18.93
CA PHE A 432 -0.62 -7.00 -18.52
C PHE A 432 0.35 -7.18 -19.70
N ARG A 433 -0.01 -7.99 -20.70
CA ARG A 433 0.82 -8.18 -21.91
C ARG A 433 0.97 -6.86 -22.68
N GLU A 434 -0.10 -6.11 -22.83
CA GLU A 434 -0.06 -4.79 -23.47
C GLU A 434 0.79 -3.80 -22.66
N PHE A 435 0.72 -3.86 -21.33
CA PHE A 435 1.59 -3.08 -20.45
C PHE A 435 3.08 -3.36 -20.72
N LEU A 436 3.48 -4.64 -20.86
CA LEU A 436 4.86 -5.03 -21.18
C LEU A 436 5.27 -4.55 -22.58
N ARG A 437 4.36 -4.63 -23.56
CA ARG A 437 4.59 -4.11 -24.93
C ARG A 437 4.78 -2.57 -24.91
N LEU A 438 3.98 -1.86 -24.16
CA LEU A 438 4.10 -0.41 -23.99
C LEU A 438 5.40 -0.03 -23.27
N LYS A 439 5.84 -0.81 -22.28
CA LYS A 439 7.14 -0.63 -21.64
C LYS A 439 8.27 -0.65 -22.67
N ARG A 440 8.30 -1.64 -23.56
CA ARG A 440 9.30 -1.70 -24.64
C ARG A 440 9.22 -0.54 -25.62
N ARG A 441 8.02 -0.04 -25.90
CA ARG A 441 7.81 1.14 -26.77
C ARG A 441 8.38 2.42 -26.15
N TYR A 442 8.14 2.65 -24.87
CA TYR A 442 8.57 3.87 -24.18
C TYR A 442 10.02 3.81 -23.69
N ASP A 443 10.54 2.62 -23.48
CA ASP A 443 11.91 2.40 -23.02
C ASP A 443 12.55 1.21 -23.78
N PRO A 444 12.87 1.40 -25.08
CA PRO A 444 13.38 0.33 -25.92
C PRO A 444 14.79 -0.13 -25.51
N MET A 445 15.52 0.69 -24.76
CA MET A 445 16.86 0.39 -24.26
C MET A 445 16.84 -0.25 -22.87
N SER A 446 15.65 -0.47 -22.29
CA SER A 446 15.47 -1.04 -20.95
C SER A 446 16.28 -0.29 -19.88
N VAL A 447 16.27 1.05 -19.94
CA VAL A 447 16.96 1.89 -18.95
C VAL A 447 16.35 1.68 -17.57
N PHE A 448 15.02 1.67 -17.47
CA PHE A 448 14.30 1.41 -16.20
C PHE A 448 13.96 -0.07 -16.07
N GLU A 449 14.48 -0.71 -15.04
CA GLU A 449 14.32 -2.13 -14.82
C GLU A 449 13.98 -2.47 -13.37
N SER A 450 13.43 -3.67 -13.17
CA SER A 450 13.31 -4.30 -11.86
C SER A 450 13.29 -5.81 -11.98
N ASP A 451 13.66 -6.52 -10.91
CA ASP A 451 13.55 -7.98 -10.84
C ASP A 451 12.08 -8.43 -10.92
N TRP A 452 11.14 -7.57 -10.50
CA TRP A 452 9.72 -7.77 -10.72
C TRP A 452 9.37 -7.77 -12.23
N TYR A 453 9.86 -6.80 -12.99
CA TYR A 453 9.65 -6.73 -14.44
C TYR A 453 10.25 -7.94 -15.15
N ARG A 454 11.50 -8.27 -14.84
CA ARG A 454 12.21 -9.44 -15.42
C ARG A 454 11.47 -10.76 -15.15
N HIS A 455 10.97 -10.92 -13.92
CA HIS A 455 10.16 -12.09 -13.53
C HIS A 455 8.89 -12.21 -14.37
N HIS A 456 8.11 -11.14 -14.52
CA HIS A 456 6.86 -11.19 -15.28
C HIS A 456 7.09 -11.35 -16.78
N LEU A 457 8.15 -10.76 -17.32
CA LEU A 457 8.55 -10.95 -18.70
C LEU A 457 8.90 -12.42 -18.98
N ALA A 458 9.69 -13.05 -18.10
CA ALA A 458 10.03 -14.47 -18.20
C ALA A 458 8.79 -15.38 -18.04
N LEU A 459 7.87 -15.04 -17.12
CA LEU A 459 6.68 -15.82 -16.85
C LEU A 459 5.66 -15.77 -17.99
N LEU A 460 5.46 -14.60 -18.61
CA LEU A 460 4.46 -14.40 -19.67
C LEU A 460 4.99 -14.68 -21.08
N GLY A 461 6.30 -14.76 -21.26
CA GLY A 461 7.01 -14.97 -22.52
C GLY A 461 7.45 -13.68 -23.20
N GLU A 462 8.51 -13.78 -24.02
CA GLU A 462 9.11 -12.62 -24.71
C GLU A 462 8.20 -12.00 -25.78
N ASP A 463 7.21 -12.72 -26.25
CA ASP A 463 6.22 -12.25 -27.22
C ASP A 463 5.06 -11.44 -26.58
N ALA A 464 5.15 -11.20 -25.28
CA ALA A 464 4.18 -10.40 -24.53
C ALA A 464 4.36 -8.89 -24.78
#